data_df36613cc4535f3ef80c8bdd6d57bc87
#
_entry.id   df36613cc4535f3ef80c8bdd6d57bc87
#
_cell.length_a   1.000
_cell.length_b   1.000
_cell.length_c   1.000
_cell.angle_alpha   90.00
_cell.angle_beta   90.00
_cell.angle_gamma   90.00
#
_symmetry.space_group_name_H-M   'P 1'
#
loop_
_entity.id
_entity.type
_entity.pdbx_description
1 polymer ?
#
loop_
_entity_poly.entity_id
_entity_poly.type
_entity_poly.pdbx_seq_one_letter_code
_entity_poly.pdbx_strand_id
1 'polypeptide(L)'
;MKRVTLAIIVFTFVALAAALPAAAQPGAPPCGIAGTWIGQVGDTPLMATYANVVGVVAGTSNLDLYGDPTLGSPYFSAATRNTSGRGVWTRVDRRTYDYMFVAVGLAADNSVLYQLKVWGTKTLGPHCGTMEVTATLDIFAPWQNPLGDEPPAYGSIPGLSGTAKRMPF
;
A
#
# COMPACT_ATOMS: atom_id res chain seq x y z
N MET A 1 -30.22 -68.88 3.98
CA MET A 1 -29.39 -67.96 4.75
C MET A 1 -28.37 -67.37 3.81
N LYS A 2 -28.58 -66.12 3.32
CA LYS A 2 -27.70 -65.43 2.36
C LYS A 2 -26.69 -64.59 3.14
N ARG A 3 -25.40 -64.91 2.98
CA ARG A 3 -24.30 -64.11 3.56
C ARG A 3 -24.07 -62.91 2.68
N VAL A 4 -24.34 -61.71 3.21
CA VAL A 4 -24.00 -60.44 2.59
C VAL A 4 -22.57 -60.10 2.96
N THR A 5 -21.66 -60.18 1.99
CA THR A 5 -20.28 -59.77 2.16
C THR A 5 -20.21 -58.27 1.96
N LEU A 6 -20.01 -57.51 3.05
CA LEU A 6 -19.84 -56.09 3.03
C LEU A 6 -18.40 -55.78 2.60
N ALA A 7 -18.21 -55.36 1.36
CA ALA A 7 -16.91 -54.87 0.87
C ALA A 7 -16.70 -53.46 1.38
N ILE A 8 -15.83 -53.31 2.40
CA ILE A 8 -15.37 -52.02 2.88
C ILE A 8 -14.33 -51.53 1.87
N ILE A 9 -14.72 -50.59 1.00
CA ILE A 9 -13.79 -49.87 0.15
C ILE A 9 -13.16 -48.77 1.02
N VAL A 10 -11.97 -49.06 1.52
CA VAL A 10 -11.13 -48.05 2.18
C VAL A 10 -10.57 -47.17 1.08
N PHE A 11 -11.19 -46.03 0.87
CA PHE A 11 -10.60 -44.95 0.10
C PHE A 11 -9.45 -44.32 0.91
N THR A 12 -8.26 -44.84 0.72
CA THR A 12 -7.03 -44.16 1.13
C THR A 12 -6.85 -42.94 0.24
N PHE A 13 -7.36 -41.80 0.67
CA PHE A 13 -6.92 -40.50 0.14
C PHE A 13 -5.46 -40.31 0.56
N VAL A 14 -4.55 -40.76 -0.29
CA VAL A 14 -3.18 -40.28 -0.26
C VAL A 14 -3.25 -38.82 -0.68
N ALA A 15 -3.38 -37.95 0.30
CA ALA A 15 -3.11 -36.54 0.12
C ALA A 15 -1.62 -36.39 -0.24
N LEU A 16 -1.32 -36.52 -1.52
CA LEU A 16 -0.05 -36.13 -2.10
C LEU A 16 -0.04 -34.61 -1.95
N ALA A 17 0.36 -34.12 -0.77
CA ALA A 17 0.83 -32.78 -0.59
C ALA A 17 2.08 -32.69 -1.49
N ALA A 18 1.85 -32.42 -2.78
CA ALA A 18 2.86 -31.88 -3.63
C ALA A 18 3.26 -30.58 -2.93
N ALA A 19 4.34 -30.66 -2.14
CA ALA A 19 5.14 -29.50 -1.83
C ALA A 19 5.55 -28.98 -3.20
N LEU A 20 4.69 -28.11 -3.76
CA LEU A 20 5.09 -27.29 -4.88
C LEU A 20 6.37 -26.62 -4.34
N PRO A 21 7.55 -26.90 -4.94
CA PRO A 21 8.69 -26.08 -4.64
C PRO A 21 8.15 -24.67 -4.80
N ALA A 22 8.34 -23.83 -3.78
CA ALA A 22 8.08 -22.41 -3.91
C ALA A 22 8.86 -22.03 -5.16
N ALA A 23 8.18 -22.11 -6.31
CA ALA A 23 8.81 -21.80 -7.58
C ALA A 23 9.30 -20.41 -7.34
N ALA A 24 10.61 -20.24 -7.28
CA ALA A 24 11.23 -18.95 -7.28
C ALA A 24 10.48 -18.21 -8.36
N GLN A 25 9.67 -17.22 -7.95
CA GLN A 25 8.76 -16.55 -8.88
C GLN A 25 9.60 -16.20 -10.09
N PRO A 26 9.25 -16.65 -11.31
CA PRO A 26 10.08 -16.43 -12.48
C PRO A 26 10.33 -14.94 -12.52
N GLY A 27 11.55 -14.53 -12.21
CA GLY A 27 12.08 -13.25 -11.84
C GLY A 27 11.02 -12.16 -11.75
N ALA A 28 10.71 -11.71 -10.53
CA ALA A 28 10.09 -10.40 -10.39
C ALA A 28 10.85 -9.51 -11.38
N PRO A 29 10.16 -8.85 -12.34
CA PRO A 29 10.86 -8.11 -13.38
C PRO A 29 11.92 -7.29 -12.67
N PRO A 30 13.19 -7.26 -13.15
CA PRO A 30 14.29 -6.63 -12.43
C PRO A 30 13.97 -5.22 -11.95
N CYS A 31 12.82 -4.71 -12.37
CA CYS A 31 12.18 -3.47 -12.04
C CYS A 31 10.74 -3.68 -11.58
N GLY A 32 10.51 -4.04 -10.33
CA GLY A 32 9.18 -4.08 -9.72
C GLY A 32 9.10 -3.11 -8.54
N ILE A 33 7.90 -2.61 -8.23
CA ILE A 33 7.68 -1.72 -7.08
C ILE A 33 7.74 -2.47 -5.74
N ALA A 34 7.47 -3.78 -5.73
CA ALA A 34 7.41 -4.59 -4.52
C ALA A 34 8.70 -4.49 -3.69
N GLY A 35 8.55 -4.39 -2.38
CA GLY A 35 9.62 -4.19 -1.41
C GLY A 35 9.39 -2.97 -0.53
N THR A 36 10.36 -2.69 0.34
CA THR A 36 10.32 -1.54 1.25
C THR A 36 11.18 -0.40 0.71
N TRP A 37 10.65 0.80 0.83
CA TRP A 37 11.26 2.03 0.32
C TRP A 37 11.31 3.08 1.43
N ILE A 38 12.43 3.77 1.52
CA ILE A 38 12.61 4.92 2.42
C ILE A 38 12.87 6.15 1.57
N GLY A 39 12.19 7.24 1.89
CA GLY A 39 12.33 8.49 1.16
C GLY A 39 11.63 9.65 1.81
N GLN A 40 11.29 10.62 0.99
CA GLN A 40 10.55 11.80 1.42
C GLN A 40 9.63 12.30 0.29
N VAL A 41 8.56 12.96 0.68
CA VAL A 41 7.69 13.77 -0.20
C VAL A 41 7.60 15.16 0.39
N GLY A 42 8.05 16.17 -0.35
CA GLY A 42 8.37 17.47 0.25
C GLY A 42 9.38 17.27 1.37
N ASP A 43 9.10 17.84 2.53
CA ASP A 43 9.92 17.72 3.74
C ASP A 43 9.48 16.56 4.66
N THR A 44 8.46 15.79 4.27
CA THR A 44 7.91 14.70 5.07
C THR A 44 8.63 13.41 4.78
N PRO A 45 9.39 12.84 5.73
CA PRO A 45 9.97 11.50 5.60
C PRO A 45 8.88 10.44 5.53
N LEU A 46 9.11 9.42 4.73
CA LEU A 46 8.19 8.29 4.60
C LEU A 46 8.93 6.96 4.51
N MET A 47 8.26 5.91 4.97
CA MET A 47 8.58 4.54 4.63
C MET A 47 7.36 3.90 4.00
N ALA A 48 7.55 3.24 2.87
CA ALA A 48 6.48 2.57 2.16
C ALA A 48 6.85 1.12 1.83
N THR A 49 5.93 0.20 2.07
CA THR A 49 6.08 -1.22 1.71
C THR A 49 5.00 -1.60 0.70
N TYR A 50 5.42 -2.20 -0.40
CA TYR A 50 4.56 -2.64 -1.49
C TYR A 50 4.61 -4.16 -1.59
N ALA A 51 3.44 -4.78 -1.66
CA ALA A 51 3.29 -6.21 -1.89
C ALA A 51 2.50 -6.46 -3.17
N ASN A 52 2.92 -7.45 -3.95
CA ASN A 52 2.18 -7.89 -5.12
C ASN A 52 0.97 -8.71 -4.70
N VAL A 53 -0.12 -8.60 -5.45
CA VAL A 53 -1.19 -9.58 -5.47
C VAL A 53 -0.87 -10.61 -6.54
N VAL A 54 -0.91 -11.89 -6.18
CA VAL A 54 -0.53 -12.98 -7.10
C VAL A 54 -1.41 -12.96 -8.36
N GLY A 55 -0.76 -12.97 -9.52
CA GLY A 55 -1.43 -13.05 -10.82
C GLY A 55 -2.01 -11.74 -11.36
N VAL A 56 -1.80 -10.61 -10.69
CA VAL A 56 -2.22 -9.28 -11.17
C VAL A 56 -1.07 -8.28 -11.13
N VAL A 57 -1.20 -7.24 -11.95
CA VAL A 57 -0.24 -6.13 -12.03
C VAL A 57 -0.59 -5.00 -11.05
N ALA A 58 -1.09 -5.38 -9.90
CA ALA A 58 -1.52 -4.50 -8.83
C ALA A 58 -1.17 -5.11 -7.47
N GLY A 59 -1.32 -4.36 -6.41
CA GLY A 59 -1.03 -4.85 -5.06
C GLY A 59 -1.50 -3.91 -3.97
N THR A 60 -1.17 -4.31 -2.76
CA THR A 60 -1.40 -3.52 -1.55
C THR A 60 -0.14 -2.81 -1.12
N SER A 61 -0.30 -1.78 -0.33
CA SER A 61 0.80 -0.98 0.18
C SER A 61 0.50 -0.40 1.55
N ASN A 62 1.57 -0.21 2.33
CA ASN A 62 1.56 0.57 3.55
C ASN A 62 2.40 1.82 3.34
N LEU A 63 1.95 2.92 3.90
CA LEU A 63 2.70 4.18 3.93
C LEU A 63 2.76 4.65 5.38
N ASP A 64 3.95 4.77 5.92
CA ASP A 64 4.19 5.40 7.21
C ASP A 64 4.77 6.78 6.97
N LEU A 65 4.06 7.81 7.42
CA LEU A 65 4.50 9.21 7.40
C LEU A 65 5.18 9.51 8.72
N TYR A 66 6.43 9.88 8.65
CA TYR A 66 7.23 10.29 9.82
C TYR A 66 7.47 11.79 9.74
N GLY A 67 7.44 12.44 10.87
CA GLY A 67 7.71 13.87 10.98
C GLY A 67 6.51 14.64 11.49
N ASP A 68 6.39 15.90 11.06
CA ASP A 68 5.34 16.78 11.53
C ASP A 68 3.94 16.26 11.15
N PRO A 69 3.11 15.83 12.11
CA PRO A 69 1.75 15.37 11.82
C PRO A 69 0.86 16.48 11.26
N THR A 70 1.27 17.73 11.40
CA THR A 70 0.54 18.88 10.85
C THR A 70 0.74 19.03 9.34
N LEU A 71 1.69 18.30 8.74
CA LEU A 71 2.06 18.40 7.33
C LEU A 71 2.33 19.85 6.87
N GLY A 72 2.77 20.71 7.81
CA GLY A 72 2.98 22.12 7.56
C GLY A 72 1.70 22.92 7.34
N SER A 73 0.53 22.35 7.60
CA SER A 73 -0.77 23.02 7.41
C SER A 73 -1.40 23.45 8.74
N PRO A 74 -1.88 24.68 8.87
CA PRO A 74 -2.57 25.14 10.07
C PRO A 74 -3.86 24.35 10.37
N TYR A 75 -4.46 23.68 9.36
CA TYR A 75 -5.64 22.84 9.55
C TYR A 75 -5.35 21.61 10.41
N PHE A 76 -4.09 21.20 10.52
CA PHE A 76 -3.69 19.99 11.25
C PHE A 76 -2.96 20.31 12.56
N SER A 77 -2.97 21.56 12.99
CA SER A 77 -2.22 22.00 14.18
C SER A 77 -2.55 21.24 15.46
N ALA A 78 -3.73 20.63 15.53
CA ALA A 78 -4.15 19.79 16.66
C ALA A 78 -3.76 18.31 16.52
N ALA A 79 -3.23 17.89 15.36
CA ALA A 79 -2.83 16.52 15.14
C ALA A 79 -1.52 16.20 15.88
N THR A 80 -1.51 15.09 16.61
CA THR A 80 -0.32 14.59 17.31
C THR A 80 0.33 13.44 16.58
N ARG A 81 -0.41 12.77 15.71
CA ARG A 81 0.09 11.65 14.88
C ARG A 81 -0.82 11.36 13.70
N ASN A 82 -0.25 10.72 12.69
CA ASN A 82 -0.99 10.05 11.64
C ASN A 82 -0.94 8.53 11.86
N THR A 83 -1.98 7.82 11.44
CA THR A 83 -1.91 6.36 11.33
C THR A 83 -1.05 5.96 10.14
N SER A 84 -0.59 4.72 10.11
CA SER A 84 -0.07 4.12 8.87
C SER A 84 -1.12 4.21 7.77
N GLY A 85 -0.74 4.68 6.60
CA GLY A 85 -1.56 4.66 5.41
C GLY A 85 -1.72 3.25 4.87
N ARG A 86 -2.93 2.90 4.45
CA ARG A 86 -3.24 1.64 3.78
C ARG A 86 -3.74 1.94 2.38
N GLY A 87 -3.26 1.18 1.40
CA GLY A 87 -3.62 1.51 0.05
C GLY A 87 -3.38 0.42 -0.97
N VAL A 88 -3.56 0.82 -2.20
CA VAL A 88 -3.41 -0.03 -3.38
C VAL A 88 -2.49 0.64 -4.39
N TRP A 89 -1.94 -0.16 -5.28
CA TRP A 89 -1.19 0.32 -6.43
C TRP A 89 -1.51 -0.53 -7.66
N THR A 90 -1.37 0.08 -8.82
CA THR A 90 -1.56 -0.56 -10.11
C THR A 90 -0.42 -0.16 -11.05
N ARG A 91 0.10 -1.10 -11.81
CA ARG A 91 1.12 -0.83 -12.80
C ARG A 91 0.51 -0.20 -14.05
N VAL A 92 1.02 0.95 -14.43
CA VAL A 92 0.62 1.68 -15.65
C VAL A 92 1.48 1.27 -16.83
N ASP A 93 2.81 1.25 -16.62
CA ASP A 93 3.77 0.82 -17.63
C ASP A 93 4.94 0.05 -17.00
N ARG A 94 6.05 -0.11 -17.76
CA ARG A 94 7.21 -0.89 -17.33
C ARG A 94 7.79 -0.44 -15.99
N ARG A 95 7.73 0.87 -15.68
CA ARG A 95 8.35 1.46 -14.48
C ARG A 95 7.46 2.42 -13.73
N THR A 96 6.27 2.70 -14.22
CA THR A 96 5.33 3.66 -13.64
C THR A 96 4.16 2.93 -13.01
N TYR A 97 3.76 3.42 -11.85
CA TYR A 97 2.72 2.85 -11.01
C TYR A 97 1.83 3.96 -10.48
N ASP A 98 0.52 3.81 -10.65
CA ASP A 98 -0.44 4.61 -9.90
C ASP A 98 -0.62 4.03 -8.51
N TYR A 99 -0.85 4.89 -7.54
CA TYR A 99 -1.07 4.46 -6.17
C TYR A 99 -2.07 5.36 -5.46
N MET A 100 -2.67 4.81 -4.41
CA MET A 100 -3.55 5.53 -3.49
C MET A 100 -3.39 4.95 -2.09
N PHE A 101 -3.35 5.82 -1.08
CA PHE A 101 -3.39 5.47 0.34
C PHE A 101 -4.47 6.27 1.06
N VAL A 102 -4.99 5.69 2.12
CA VAL A 102 -5.81 6.40 3.10
C VAL A 102 -5.14 6.29 4.47
N ALA A 103 -5.03 7.41 5.16
CA ALA A 103 -4.54 7.51 6.53
C ALA A 103 -5.46 8.43 7.35
N VAL A 104 -5.29 8.42 8.67
CA VAL A 104 -6.13 9.20 9.60
C VAL A 104 -5.24 10.01 10.50
N GLY A 105 -5.52 11.31 10.63
CA GLY A 105 -4.89 12.19 11.59
C GLY A 105 -5.64 12.17 12.93
N LEU A 106 -4.88 12.04 14.02
CA LEU A 106 -5.42 11.83 15.36
C LEU A 106 -4.93 12.94 16.30
N ALA A 107 -5.84 13.37 17.18
CA ALA A 107 -5.52 14.19 18.34
C ALA A 107 -4.87 13.36 19.47
N ALA A 108 -4.44 14.03 20.53
CA ALA A 108 -3.80 13.39 21.67
C ALA A 108 -4.72 12.39 22.41
N ASP A 109 -6.03 12.62 22.39
CA ASP A 109 -7.06 11.73 22.96
C ASP A 109 -7.49 10.61 22.01
N ASN A 110 -6.84 10.48 20.84
CA ASN A 110 -7.16 9.58 19.74
C ASN A 110 -8.46 9.90 18.98
N SER A 111 -9.06 11.04 19.17
CA SER A 111 -10.16 11.47 18.30
C SER A 111 -9.65 11.71 16.89
N VAL A 112 -10.48 11.39 15.91
CA VAL A 112 -10.18 11.61 14.48
C VAL A 112 -10.37 13.07 14.16
N LEU A 113 -9.32 13.72 13.65
CA LEU A 113 -9.37 15.12 13.22
C LEU A 113 -9.62 15.28 11.74
N TYR A 114 -9.04 14.39 10.94
CA TYR A 114 -9.18 14.37 9.49
C TYR A 114 -8.86 12.99 8.93
N GLN A 115 -9.24 12.78 7.69
CA GLN A 115 -8.82 11.64 6.89
C GLN A 115 -8.01 12.14 5.68
N LEU A 116 -6.96 11.44 5.34
CA LEU A 116 -6.09 11.76 4.22
C LEU A 116 -6.27 10.72 3.12
N LYS A 117 -6.37 11.18 1.88
CA LYS A 117 -6.20 10.36 0.69
C LYS A 117 -4.98 10.87 -0.06
N VAL A 118 -3.94 10.08 -0.13
CA VAL A 118 -2.71 10.39 -0.87
C VAL A 118 -2.72 9.54 -2.14
N TRP A 119 -2.66 10.20 -3.28
CA TRP A 119 -2.69 9.51 -4.57
C TRP A 119 -1.78 10.19 -5.59
N GLY A 120 -1.36 9.45 -6.60
CA GLY A 120 -0.46 9.95 -7.63
C GLY A 120 0.29 8.85 -8.33
N THR A 121 1.49 9.16 -8.83
CA THR A 121 2.32 8.24 -9.58
C THR A 121 3.69 8.03 -8.95
N LYS A 122 4.27 6.87 -9.21
CA LYS A 122 5.62 6.49 -8.82
C LYS A 122 6.36 5.94 -10.01
N THR A 123 7.54 6.49 -10.29
CA THR A 123 8.37 6.05 -11.42
C THR A 123 9.70 5.51 -10.91
N LEU A 124 9.99 4.25 -11.22
CA LEU A 124 11.25 3.62 -10.85
C LEU A 124 12.39 4.13 -11.74
N GLY A 125 13.50 4.45 -11.13
CA GLY A 125 14.74 4.81 -11.83
C GLY A 125 15.30 3.66 -12.68
N PRO A 126 16.32 3.92 -13.52
CA PRO A 126 16.86 2.95 -14.49
C PRO A 126 17.30 1.63 -13.87
N HIS A 127 17.84 1.66 -12.66
CA HIS A 127 18.35 0.50 -11.94
C HIS A 127 17.41 -0.02 -10.86
N CYS A 128 16.17 0.53 -10.79
CA CYS A 128 15.09 0.11 -9.88
C CYS A 128 15.43 0.16 -8.37
N GLY A 129 16.53 0.81 -8.02
CA GLY A 129 16.90 1.10 -6.64
C GLY A 129 16.43 2.46 -6.15
N THR A 130 15.95 3.30 -7.06
CA THR A 130 15.41 4.64 -6.76
C THR A 130 13.99 4.77 -7.32
N MET A 131 13.25 5.70 -6.77
CA MET A 131 11.88 5.99 -7.17
C MET A 131 11.62 7.49 -7.06
N GLU A 132 11.03 8.06 -8.09
CA GLU A 132 10.43 9.39 -8.06
C GLU A 132 8.95 9.25 -7.72
N VAL A 133 8.44 10.17 -6.93
CA VAL A 133 7.06 10.17 -6.44
C VAL A 133 6.42 11.49 -6.78
N THR A 134 5.23 11.47 -7.37
CA THR A 134 4.34 12.62 -7.42
C THR A 134 3.09 12.30 -6.60
N ALA A 135 2.58 13.28 -5.87
CA ALA A 135 1.44 13.08 -5.02
C ALA A 135 0.47 14.27 -5.03
N THR A 136 -0.79 13.95 -4.82
CA THR A 136 -1.82 14.88 -4.36
C THR A 136 -2.31 14.37 -3.01
N LEU A 137 -2.48 15.27 -2.07
CA LEU A 137 -3.01 15.03 -0.75
C LEU A 137 -4.39 15.65 -0.65
N ASP A 138 -5.43 14.84 -0.61
CA ASP A 138 -6.80 15.25 -0.35
C ASP A 138 -7.11 15.10 1.14
N ILE A 139 -7.76 16.11 1.72
CA ILE A 139 -7.97 16.23 3.16
C ILE A 139 -9.48 16.29 3.43
N PHE A 140 -9.99 15.24 4.05
CA PHE A 140 -11.39 15.04 4.33
C PHE A 140 -11.69 15.29 5.80
N ALA A 141 -12.88 15.81 6.07
CA ALA A 141 -13.39 15.88 7.44
C ALA A 141 -13.60 14.46 8.03
N PRO A 142 -13.61 14.32 9.38
CA PRO A 142 -13.74 13.01 10.04
C PRO A 142 -14.97 12.17 9.61
N TRP A 143 -16.04 12.85 9.23
CA TRP A 143 -17.32 12.21 8.84
C TRP A 143 -17.44 11.93 7.34
N GLN A 144 -16.51 12.39 6.51
CA GLN A 144 -16.52 12.15 5.08
C GLN A 144 -15.92 10.78 4.74
N ASN A 145 -16.35 10.22 3.62
CA ASN A 145 -15.73 9.02 3.05
C ASN A 145 -14.63 9.42 2.05
N PRO A 146 -13.34 9.19 2.33
CA PRO A 146 -12.26 9.57 1.42
C PRO A 146 -12.26 8.78 0.10
N LEU A 147 -13.05 7.70 0.01
CA LEU A 147 -13.24 6.91 -1.21
C LEU A 147 -14.56 7.23 -1.93
N GLY A 148 -15.33 8.17 -1.42
CA GLY A 148 -16.57 8.65 -2.04
C GLY A 148 -16.31 9.71 -3.11
N ASP A 149 -17.38 10.17 -3.73
CA ASP A 149 -17.35 11.18 -4.81
C ASP A 149 -17.42 12.63 -4.29
N GLU A 150 -17.60 12.79 -2.97
CA GLU A 150 -17.66 14.13 -2.37
C GLU A 150 -16.27 14.80 -2.40
N PRO A 151 -16.20 16.10 -2.72
CA PRO A 151 -14.93 16.81 -2.65
C PRO A 151 -14.42 16.88 -1.20
N PRO A 152 -13.08 16.89 -0.99
CA PRO A 152 -12.50 16.97 0.34
C PRO A 152 -12.85 18.31 1.02
N ALA A 153 -13.49 18.26 2.19
CA ALA A 153 -14.00 19.45 2.90
C ALA A 153 -12.87 20.40 3.32
N TYR A 154 -11.67 19.86 3.58
CA TYR A 154 -10.50 20.66 4.00
C TYR A 154 -9.56 20.98 2.84
N GLY A 155 -9.93 20.61 1.61
CA GLY A 155 -9.20 20.92 0.40
C GLY A 155 -8.15 19.88 -0.02
N SER A 156 -7.35 20.26 -1.03
CA SER A 156 -6.33 19.40 -1.62
C SER A 156 -5.01 20.16 -1.74
N ILE A 157 -3.90 19.45 -1.58
CA ILE A 157 -2.55 19.94 -1.82
C ILE A 157 -1.99 19.14 -3.00
N PRO A 158 -2.05 19.69 -4.22
CA PRO A 158 -1.52 19.05 -5.41
C PRO A 158 -0.03 19.29 -5.59
N GLY A 159 0.58 18.52 -6.49
CA GLY A 159 1.94 18.81 -6.98
C GLY A 159 3.05 18.50 -6.00
N LEU A 160 2.80 17.71 -4.97
CA LEU A 160 3.84 17.22 -4.09
C LEU A 160 4.77 16.30 -4.88
N SER A 161 6.06 16.42 -4.67
CA SER A 161 7.07 15.59 -5.29
C SER A 161 8.06 15.04 -4.25
N GLY A 162 8.65 13.93 -4.55
CA GLY A 162 9.60 13.30 -3.65
C GLY A 162 10.42 12.20 -4.31
N THR A 163 11.31 11.64 -3.53
CA THR A 163 12.18 10.54 -3.94
C THR A 163 12.27 9.48 -2.87
N ALA A 164 12.47 8.23 -3.27
CA ALA A 164 12.72 7.15 -2.34
C ALA A 164 13.82 6.22 -2.86
N LYS A 165 14.46 5.52 -1.93
CA LYS A 165 15.43 4.46 -2.20
C LYS A 165 14.90 3.14 -1.66
N ARG A 166 15.15 2.07 -2.41
CA ARG A 166 14.82 0.72 -1.97
C ARG A 166 15.75 0.31 -0.82
N MET A 167 15.17 -0.28 0.21
CA MET A 167 15.97 -0.92 1.25
C MET A 167 16.65 -2.16 0.65
N PRO A 168 17.97 -2.34 0.87
CA PRO A 168 18.64 -3.59 0.51
C PRO A 168 18.10 -4.74 1.38
N PHE A 169 18.02 -5.91 0.80
CA PHE A 169 17.76 -7.16 1.51
C PHE A 169 19.07 -7.70 2.09
#